data_4c7fe9e85fb674b2d32cfb83f4de79e6
#
_entry.id   4c7fe9e85fb674b2d32cfb83f4de79e6
#
_cell.length_a   1.000
_cell.length_b   1.000
_cell.length_c   1.000
_cell.angle_alpha   90.00
_cell.angle_beta   90.00
_cell.angle_gamma   90.00
#
_symmetry.space_group_name_H-M   'P 1'
#
loop_
_entity.id
_entity.type
_entity.pdbx_description
1 polymer ?
#
loop_
_entity_poly.entity_id
_entity_poly.type
_entity_poly.pdbx_seq_one_letter_code
_entity_poly.pdbx_strand_id
1 'polypeptide(L)'
;MIKFFEYNWQVREEWFDWCNKLEIEELLIDRKGGVGNILYTLFHIIDVEYSWIRGIQGKEDVVFQFADYNTLEKVKSLSDKLRIEIVEFLRTNLDDIKEQSVSVPWDEEKYTVDEILHHLIAHEIHHIGQLSVWSRELEILPVSSNLVGRELKSIHSY
;
A
#
# COMPACT_ATOMS: atom_id res chain seq x y z
N MET A 1 -6.92 -5.17 13.54
CA MET A 1 -6.76 -5.13 12.07
C MET A 1 -6.87 -3.71 11.52
N ILE A 2 -8.01 -3.01 11.60
CA ILE A 2 -8.23 -1.67 11.01
C ILE A 2 -7.12 -0.66 11.35
N LYS A 3 -6.68 -0.59 12.61
CA LYS A 3 -5.58 0.30 13.02
C LYS A 3 -4.27 0.12 12.24
N PHE A 4 -4.02 -1.06 11.69
CA PHE A 4 -2.83 -1.28 10.85
C PHE A 4 -3.01 -0.73 9.44
N PHE A 5 -4.22 -0.72 8.88
CA PHE A 5 -4.51 0.00 7.65
C PHE A 5 -4.37 1.52 7.84
N GLU A 6 -4.93 2.06 8.93
CA GLU A 6 -4.78 3.48 9.29
C GLU A 6 -3.31 3.87 9.45
N TYR A 7 -2.51 3.01 10.10
CA TYR A 7 -1.07 3.19 10.24
C TYR A 7 -0.35 3.15 8.88
N ASN A 8 -0.60 2.13 8.06
CA ASN A 8 0.03 1.97 6.75
C ASN A 8 -0.26 3.19 5.86
N TRP A 9 -1.52 3.61 5.78
CA TRP A 9 -1.89 4.78 4.97
C TRP A 9 -1.24 6.07 5.46
N GLN A 10 -1.17 6.29 6.76
CA GLN A 10 -0.49 7.47 7.30
C GLN A 10 1.01 7.45 7.02
N VAL A 11 1.67 6.32 7.19
CA VAL A 11 3.10 6.15 6.86
C VAL A 11 3.32 6.32 5.36
N ARG A 12 2.42 5.80 4.51
CA ARG A 12 2.46 6.00 3.05
C ARG A 12 2.37 7.47 2.66
N GLU A 13 1.47 8.24 3.29
CA GLU A 13 1.39 9.70 3.09
C GLU A 13 2.70 10.40 3.45
N GLU A 14 3.28 10.05 4.59
CA GLU A 14 4.58 10.61 5.01
C GLU A 14 5.70 10.23 4.04
N TRP A 15 5.65 9.05 3.40
CA TRP A 15 6.58 8.67 2.33
C TRP A 15 6.36 9.46 1.04
N PHE A 16 5.13 9.79 0.67
CA PHE A 16 4.87 10.72 -0.43
C PHE A 16 5.48 12.09 -0.14
N ASP A 17 5.30 12.63 1.07
CA ASP A 17 5.89 13.89 1.48
C ASP A 17 7.43 13.82 1.52
N TRP A 18 7.99 12.67 1.92
CA TRP A 18 9.41 12.42 1.88
C TRP A 18 9.95 12.44 0.44
N CYS A 19 9.26 11.77 -0.48
CA CYS A 19 9.63 11.70 -1.90
C CYS A 19 9.60 13.07 -2.59
N ASN A 20 8.77 14.02 -2.14
CA ASN A 20 8.75 15.40 -2.66
C ASN A 20 10.08 16.16 -2.47
N LYS A 21 11.02 15.62 -1.69
CA LYS A 21 12.36 16.21 -1.49
C LYS A 21 13.36 15.78 -2.57
N LEU A 22 12.97 14.86 -3.44
CA LEU A 22 13.82 14.25 -4.46
C LEU A 22 13.32 14.60 -5.86
N GLU A 23 14.25 14.68 -6.79
CA GLU A 23 13.93 14.76 -8.21
C GLU A 23 13.36 13.43 -8.70
N ILE A 24 12.51 13.47 -9.72
CA ILE A 24 11.85 12.27 -10.24
C ILE A 24 12.85 11.23 -10.75
N GLU A 25 13.97 11.66 -11.29
CA GLU A 25 15.04 10.79 -11.77
C GLU A 25 15.59 9.92 -10.63
N GLU A 26 15.73 10.48 -9.42
CA GLU A 26 16.19 9.72 -8.24
C GLU A 26 15.16 8.69 -7.78
N LEU A 27 13.87 9.02 -7.88
CA LEU A 27 12.78 8.10 -7.53
C LEU A 27 12.68 6.91 -8.49
N LEU A 28 13.21 7.05 -9.71
CA LEU A 28 13.17 6.05 -10.78
C LEU A 28 14.46 5.22 -10.91
N ILE A 29 15.50 5.50 -10.11
CA ILE A 29 16.74 4.70 -10.11
C ILE A 29 16.44 3.30 -9.54
N ASP A 30 16.75 2.27 -10.30
CA ASP A 30 16.64 0.89 -9.86
C ASP A 30 17.59 0.60 -8.69
N ARG A 31 17.05 -0.02 -7.64
CA ARG A 31 17.75 -0.32 -6.40
C ARG A 31 17.71 -1.80 -6.08
N LYS A 32 18.70 -2.29 -5.36
CA LYS A 32 18.75 -3.67 -4.89
C LYS A 32 17.86 -3.89 -3.65
N GLY A 33 17.38 -5.10 -3.51
CA GLY A 33 16.67 -5.52 -2.29
C GLY A 33 15.19 -5.17 -2.22
N GLY A 34 14.57 -4.80 -3.36
CA GLY A 34 13.15 -4.51 -3.49
C GLY A 34 12.61 -4.81 -4.87
N VAL A 35 11.44 -4.29 -5.20
CA VAL A 35 10.75 -4.52 -6.47
C VAL A 35 11.23 -3.61 -7.62
N GLY A 36 12.30 -2.85 -7.42
CA GLY A 36 12.87 -1.97 -8.44
C GLY A 36 13.28 -0.61 -7.86
N ASN A 37 12.48 0.41 -8.01
CA ASN A 37 12.78 1.77 -7.58
C ASN A 37 11.74 2.29 -6.55
N ILE A 38 12.00 3.48 -6.00
CA ILE A 38 11.16 4.08 -4.95
C ILE A 38 9.73 4.32 -5.46
N LEU A 39 9.59 4.94 -6.64
CA LEU A 39 8.28 5.26 -7.19
C LEU A 39 7.48 4.00 -7.52
N TYR A 40 8.12 3.00 -8.12
CA TYR A 40 7.48 1.72 -8.42
C TYR A 40 7.07 0.97 -7.15
N THR A 41 7.86 1.05 -6.08
CA THR A 41 7.51 0.43 -4.80
C THR A 41 6.22 1.02 -4.22
N LEU A 42 6.07 2.34 -4.23
CA LEU A 42 4.83 2.98 -3.79
C LEU A 42 3.64 2.60 -4.68
N PHE A 43 3.83 2.59 -6.01
CA PHE A 43 2.82 2.13 -6.95
C PHE A 43 2.42 0.67 -6.69
N HIS A 44 3.39 -0.22 -6.52
CA HIS A 44 3.18 -1.66 -6.28
C HIS A 44 2.37 -1.93 -4.99
N ILE A 45 2.67 -1.21 -3.90
CA ILE A 45 1.89 -1.32 -2.66
C ILE A 45 0.42 -1.00 -2.91
N ILE A 46 0.13 0.07 -3.65
CA ILE A 46 -1.22 0.54 -3.95
C ILE A 46 -1.96 -0.45 -4.84
N ASP A 47 -1.30 -0.92 -5.88
CA ASP A 47 -1.83 -1.87 -6.86
C ASP A 47 -2.20 -3.20 -6.19
N VAL A 48 -1.28 -3.77 -5.42
CA VAL A 48 -1.52 -5.02 -4.66
C VAL A 48 -2.65 -4.86 -3.65
N GLU A 49 -2.65 -3.77 -2.88
CA GLU A 49 -3.72 -3.50 -1.91
C GLU A 49 -5.10 -3.50 -2.59
N TYR A 50 -5.21 -2.78 -3.71
CA TYR A 50 -6.48 -2.65 -4.42
C TYR A 50 -6.93 -3.94 -5.10
N SER A 51 -6.03 -4.65 -5.79
CA SER A 51 -6.34 -5.93 -6.47
C SER A 51 -6.88 -6.97 -5.48
N TRP A 52 -6.25 -7.15 -4.33
CA TRP A 52 -6.72 -8.09 -3.33
C TRP A 52 -8.06 -7.69 -2.69
N ILE A 53 -8.27 -6.40 -2.40
CA ILE A 53 -9.58 -5.92 -1.88
C ILE A 53 -10.70 -6.17 -2.90
N ARG A 54 -10.44 -5.96 -4.18
CA ARG A 54 -11.40 -6.32 -5.24
C ARG A 54 -11.63 -7.82 -5.33
N GLY A 55 -10.56 -8.61 -5.20
CA GLY A 55 -10.65 -10.07 -5.14
C GLY A 55 -11.56 -10.57 -4.01
N ILE A 56 -11.43 -10.01 -2.79
CA ILE A 56 -12.33 -10.30 -1.67
C ILE A 56 -13.79 -9.99 -2.02
N GLN A 57 -14.02 -8.89 -2.72
CA GLN A 57 -15.38 -8.47 -3.14
C GLN A 57 -15.91 -9.26 -4.35
N GLY A 58 -15.15 -10.19 -4.92
CA GLY A 58 -15.51 -10.92 -6.14
C GLY A 58 -15.60 -10.02 -7.38
N LYS A 59 -14.97 -8.87 -7.38
CA LYS A 59 -14.92 -7.92 -8.50
C LYS A 59 -13.78 -8.29 -9.44
N GLU A 60 -13.93 -7.94 -10.72
CA GLU A 60 -12.83 -8.05 -11.69
C GLU A 60 -11.64 -7.19 -11.27
N ASP A 61 -10.43 -7.68 -11.49
CA ASP A 61 -9.22 -6.93 -11.24
C ASP A 61 -9.09 -5.74 -12.21
N VAL A 62 -8.41 -4.68 -11.77
CA VAL A 62 -8.09 -3.51 -12.59
C VAL A 62 -6.57 -3.44 -12.74
N VAL A 63 -6.09 -3.81 -13.91
CA VAL A 63 -4.65 -3.82 -14.20
C VAL A 63 -4.18 -2.41 -14.53
N PHE A 64 -3.39 -1.82 -13.62
CA PHE A 64 -2.73 -0.54 -13.85
C PHE A 64 -1.37 -0.76 -14.50
N GLN A 65 -1.03 0.07 -15.50
CA GLN A 65 0.28 0.05 -16.14
C GLN A 65 1.17 1.12 -15.49
N PHE A 66 2.27 0.73 -14.87
CA PHE A 66 3.17 1.68 -14.20
C PHE A 66 3.65 2.81 -15.12
N ALA A 67 3.80 2.55 -16.42
CA ALA A 67 4.18 3.56 -17.41
C ALA A 67 3.23 4.77 -17.44
N ASP A 68 1.96 4.59 -17.06
CA ASP A 68 0.97 5.67 -16.99
C ASP A 68 1.10 6.49 -15.69
N TYR A 69 1.82 5.97 -14.69
CA TYR A 69 2.00 6.53 -13.34
C TYR A 69 3.46 6.93 -13.09
N ASN A 70 4.09 7.55 -14.05
CA ASN A 70 5.52 7.88 -14.07
C ASN A 70 5.90 9.16 -13.31
N THR A 71 5.02 9.68 -12.48
CA THR A 71 5.29 10.84 -11.60
C THR A 71 4.74 10.57 -10.20
N LEU A 72 5.35 11.19 -9.19
CA LEU A 72 4.94 11.06 -7.80
C LEU A 72 3.48 11.49 -7.59
N GLU A 73 3.07 12.58 -8.24
CA GLU A 73 1.70 13.11 -8.17
C GLU A 73 0.68 12.10 -8.71
N LYS A 74 0.97 11.43 -9.83
CA LYS A 74 0.07 10.42 -10.41
C LYS A 74 -0.08 9.21 -9.49
N VAL A 75 1.01 8.72 -8.90
CA VAL A 75 0.98 7.60 -7.95
C VAL A 75 0.21 7.99 -6.68
N LYS A 76 0.45 9.19 -6.15
CA LYS A 76 -0.30 9.70 -5.00
C LYS A 76 -1.79 9.84 -5.30
N SER A 77 -2.14 10.41 -6.44
CA SER A 77 -3.55 10.57 -6.87
C SER A 77 -4.24 9.20 -7.03
N LEU A 78 -3.52 8.18 -7.53
CA LEU A 78 -4.02 6.81 -7.60
C LEU A 78 -4.32 6.28 -6.20
N SER A 79 -3.36 6.40 -5.26
CA SER A 79 -3.56 6.01 -3.85
C SER A 79 -4.80 6.64 -3.24
N ASP A 80 -4.95 7.96 -3.38
CA ASP A 80 -6.06 8.70 -2.80
C ASP A 80 -7.41 8.26 -3.40
N LYS A 81 -7.45 8.05 -4.71
CA LYS A 81 -8.65 7.61 -5.43
C LYS A 81 -9.09 6.21 -5.01
N LEU A 82 -8.17 5.25 -5.00
CA LEU A 82 -8.49 3.86 -4.72
C LEU A 82 -8.82 3.64 -3.24
N ARG A 83 -8.22 4.41 -2.35
CA ARG A 83 -8.49 4.37 -0.91
C ARG A 83 -9.97 4.57 -0.59
N ILE A 84 -10.71 5.35 -1.37
CA ILE A 84 -12.15 5.58 -1.13
C ILE A 84 -12.92 4.25 -1.13
N GLU A 85 -12.71 3.43 -2.15
CA GLU A 85 -13.36 2.11 -2.26
C GLU A 85 -12.87 1.14 -1.18
N ILE A 86 -11.57 1.17 -0.86
CA ILE A 86 -10.99 0.33 0.20
C ILE A 86 -11.59 0.71 1.57
N VAL A 87 -11.72 1.99 1.87
CA VAL A 87 -12.35 2.48 3.10
C VAL A 87 -13.80 2.03 3.20
N GLU A 88 -14.57 2.13 2.12
CA GLU A 88 -15.96 1.66 2.08
C GLU A 88 -16.05 0.17 2.41
N PHE A 89 -15.17 -0.65 1.83
CA PHE A 89 -15.10 -2.07 2.12
C PHE A 89 -14.72 -2.34 3.58
N LEU A 90 -13.66 -1.71 4.10
CA LEU A 90 -13.18 -1.95 5.47
C LEU A 90 -14.16 -1.45 6.56
N ARG A 91 -15.13 -0.60 6.20
CA ARG A 91 -16.23 -0.19 7.09
C ARG A 91 -17.34 -1.23 7.22
N THR A 92 -17.35 -2.26 6.38
CA THR A 92 -18.31 -3.36 6.51
C THR A 92 -18.00 -4.19 7.76
N ASN A 93 -18.93 -5.06 8.16
CA ASN A 93 -18.68 -5.97 9.28
C ASN A 93 -17.75 -7.11 8.83
N LEU A 94 -16.44 -6.90 8.96
CA LEU A 94 -15.42 -7.87 8.56
C LEU A 94 -15.51 -9.19 9.33
N ASP A 95 -16.02 -9.18 10.56
CA ASP A 95 -16.18 -10.40 11.35
C ASP A 95 -17.16 -11.40 10.71
N ASP A 96 -18.13 -10.92 9.93
CA ASP A 96 -19.10 -11.78 9.24
C ASP A 96 -18.50 -12.49 8.02
N ILE A 97 -17.38 -11.99 7.48
CA ILE A 97 -16.79 -12.50 6.24
C ILE A 97 -15.36 -13.02 6.40
N LYS A 98 -14.71 -12.84 7.54
CA LYS A 98 -13.28 -13.12 7.73
C LYS A 98 -12.88 -14.56 7.39
N GLU A 99 -13.75 -15.54 7.64
CA GLU A 99 -13.52 -16.96 7.34
C GLU A 99 -13.98 -17.37 5.92
N GLN A 100 -14.53 -16.44 5.13
CA GLN A 100 -14.94 -16.75 3.76
C GLN A 100 -13.72 -17.02 2.89
N SER A 101 -13.84 -18.06 2.06
CA SER A 101 -12.80 -18.44 1.11
C SER A 101 -12.87 -17.59 -0.15
N VAL A 102 -11.76 -17.03 -0.54
CA VAL A 102 -11.58 -16.16 -1.72
C VAL A 102 -10.72 -16.88 -2.74
N SER A 103 -11.13 -16.83 -4.00
CA SER A 103 -10.33 -17.24 -5.17
C SER A 103 -10.08 -16.01 -6.03
N VAL A 104 -8.85 -15.87 -6.53
CA VAL A 104 -8.45 -14.77 -7.41
C VAL A 104 -7.89 -15.31 -8.72
N PRO A 105 -8.01 -14.59 -9.84
CA PRO A 105 -7.61 -15.12 -11.14
C PRO A 105 -6.11 -15.28 -11.35
N TRP A 106 -5.29 -14.68 -10.51
CA TRP A 106 -3.82 -14.73 -10.58
C TRP A 106 -3.17 -15.74 -9.64
N ASP A 107 -3.98 -16.49 -8.84
CA ASP A 107 -3.50 -17.51 -7.91
C ASP A 107 -4.43 -18.71 -7.92
N GLU A 108 -3.88 -19.93 -7.95
CA GLU A 108 -4.66 -21.18 -7.95
C GLU A 108 -5.14 -21.56 -6.54
N GLU A 109 -4.47 -21.03 -5.51
CA GLU A 109 -4.81 -21.29 -4.13
C GLU A 109 -6.02 -20.46 -3.67
N LYS A 110 -6.59 -20.86 -2.55
CA LYS A 110 -7.69 -20.16 -1.89
C LYS A 110 -7.24 -19.68 -0.53
N TYR A 111 -7.63 -18.48 -0.20
CA TYR A 111 -7.28 -17.82 1.05
C TYR A 111 -8.53 -17.34 1.76
N THR A 112 -8.49 -17.25 3.08
CA THR A 112 -9.56 -16.57 3.82
C THR A 112 -9.41 -15.04 3.67
N VAL A 113 -10.51 -14.34 3.85
CA VAL A 113 -10.49 -12.86 3.90
C VAL A 113 -9.51 -12.37 4.96
N ASP A 114 -9.46 -13.04 6.12
CA ASP A 114 -8.54 -12.69 7.21
C ASP A 114 -7.07 -12.83 6.80
N GLU A 115 -6.69 -13.94 6.13
CA GLU A 115 -5.33 -14.14 5.62
C GLU A 115 -4.94 -13.03 4.62
N ILE A 116 -5.84 -12.69 3.69
CA ILE A 116 -5.59 -11.64 2.70
C ILE A 116 -5.39 -10.28 3.39
N LEU A 117 -6.26 -9.90 4.32
CA LEU A 117 -6.15 -8.62 5.01
C LEU A 117 -4.84 -8.52 5.83
N HIS A 118 -4.43 -9.60 6.49
CA HIS A 118 -3.14 -9.64 7.18
C HIS A 118 -1.95 -9.60 6.21
N HIS A 119 -2.08 -10.29 5.05
CA HIS A 119 -1.06 -10.22 4.00
C HIS A 119 -0.87 -8.78 3.52
N LEU A 120 -1.94 -8.04 3.23
CA LEU A 120 -1.86 -6.64 2.78
C LEU A 120 -1.13 -5.75 3.79
N ILE A 121 -1.43 -5.92 5.07
CA ILE A 121 -0.74 -5.17 6.14
C ILE A 121 0.75 -5.51 6.14
N ALA A 122 1.10 -6.79 6.14
CA ALA A 122 2.49 -7.25 6.18
C ALA A 122 3.26 -6.86 4.92
N HIS A 123 2.63 -6.93 3.74
CA HIS A 123 3.19 -6.57 2.44
C HIS A 123 3.63 -5.10 2.40
N GLU A 124 2.75 -4.19 2.82
CA GLU A 124 3.11 -2.77 2.85
C GLU A 124 4.23 -2.48 3.86
N ILE A 125 4.15 -3.05 5.08
CA ILE A 125 5.21 -2.89 6.10
C ILE A 125 6.56 -3.39 5.57
N HIS A 126 6.57 -4.52 4.85
CA HIS A 126 7.78 -5.06 4.22
C HIS A 126 8.39 -4.06 3.23
N HIS A 127 7.61 -3.51 2.33
CA HIS A 127 8.08 -2.55 1.34
C HIS A 127 8.50 -1.20 1.94
N ILE A 128 7.80 -0.73 2.96
CA ILE A 128 8.20 0.45 3.75
C ILE A 128 9.58 0.25 4.39
N GLY A 129 9.88 -0.97 4.85
CA GLY A 129 11.21 -1.33 5.31
C GLY A 129 12.29 -1.17 4.24
N GLN A 130 12.01 -1.54 2.99
CA GLN A 130 12.92 -1.35 1.85
C GLN A 130 13.14 0.14 1.56
N LEU A 131 12.08 0.94 1.52
CA LEU A 131 12.20 2.40 1.38
C LEU A 131 13.07 3.00 2.48
N SER A 132 12.97 2.51 3.71
CA SER A 132 13.78 2.96 4.84
C SER A 132 15.28 2.63 4.69
N VAL A 133 15.63 1.55 4.01
CA VAL A 133 17.03 1.23 3.67
C VAL A 133 17.53 2.22 2.62
N TRP A 134 16.79 2.37 1.53
CA TRP A 134 17.18 3.25 0.41
C TRP A 134 17.28 4.72 0.81
N SER A 135 16.43 5.20 1.73
CA SER A 135 16.54 6.55 2.26
C SER A 135 17.87 6.79 2.99
N ARG A 136 18.38 5.79 3.72
CA ARG A 136 19.68 5.88 4.40
C ARG A 136 20.84 5.82 3.43
N GLU A 137 20.73 5.07 2.34
CA GLU A 137 21.71 5.08 1.25
C GLU A 137 21.83 6.47 0.60
N LEU A 138 20.73 7.21 0.56
CA LEU A 138 20.67 8.61 0.11
C LEU A 138 21.08 9.62 1.19
N GLU A 139 21.50 9.16 2.37
CA GLU A 139 21.83 10.00 3.52
C GLU A 139 20.68 10.91 3.99
N ILE A 140 19.44 10.51 3.71
CA ILE A 140 18.22 11.23 4.14
C ILE A 140 17.54 10.43 5.23
N LEU A 141 17.13 11.11 6.30
CA LEU A 141 16.41 10.48 7.41
C LEU A 141 15.09 9.85 6.91
N PRO A 142 14.86 8.55 7.17
CA PRO A 142 13.61 7.89 6.75
C PRO A 142 12.41 8.40 7.52
N VAL A 143 11.23 8.08 6.99
CA VAL A 143 9.96 8.21 7.71
C VAL A 143 10.00 7.30 8.94
N SER A 144 9.46 7.77 10.06
CA SER A 144 9.36 6.97 11.28
C SER A 144 8.39 5.79 11.10
N SER A 145 8.85 4.58 11.43
CA SER A 145 8.02 3.37 11.44
C SER A 145 7.36 3.07 12.79
N ASN A 146 7.48 3.98 13.78
CA ASN A 146 6.90 3.75 15.10
C ASN A 146 5.39 3.82 15.05
N LEU A 147 4.72 2.77 15.51
CA LEU A 147 3.29 2.73 15.76
C LEU A 147 2.96 3.26 17.17
N VAL A 148 3.81 2.93 18.15
CA VAL A 148 3.62 3.34 19.54
C VAL A 148 3.74 4.87 19.66
N GLY A 149 2.73 5.50 20.25
CA GLY A 149 2.69 6.95 20.40
C GLY A 149 2.30 7.72 19.13
N ARG A 150 1.96 7.04 18.03
CA ARG A 150 1.47 7.67 16.81
C ARG A 150 -0.03 7.96 16.92
N GLU A 151 -0.43 9.20 16.68
CA GLU A 151 -1.84 9.58 16.54
C GLU A 151 -2.32 9.20 15.14
N LEU A 152 -3.11 8.14 15.05
CA LEU A 152 -3.64 7.65 13.78
C LEU A 152 -4.90 8.40 13.39
N LYS A 153 -4.99 8.77 12.11
CA LYS A 153 -6.26 9.24 11.53
C LYS A 153 -7.20 8.05 11.40
N SER A 154 -8.38 8.19 11.99
CA SER A 154 -9.39 7.14 11.92
C SER A 154 -9.87 6.92 10.49
N ILE A 155 -10.15 5.67 10.14
CA ILE A 155 -10.83 5.28 8.89
C ILE A 155 -12.14 6.06 8.65
N HIS A 156 -12.78 6.55 9.72
CA HIS A 156 -14.00 7.37 9.64
C HIS A 156 -13.74 8.83 9.25
N SER A 157 -12.48 9.23 9.11
CA SER A 157 -12.06 10.59 8.70
C SER A 157 -11.75 10.72 7.21
N TYR A 158 -11.86 9.62 6.46
CA TYR A 158 -11.65 9.56 5.02
C TYR A 158 -12.96 9.63 4.24
#